data_efee51dffa1a96a967f0a5241171fecc
#
_entry.id   efee51dffa1a96a967f0a5241171fecc
#
_cell.length_a   1.000
_cell.length_b   1.000
_cell.length_c   1.000
_cell.angle_alpha   90.00
_cell.angle_beta   90.00
_cell.angle_gamma   90.00
#
_symmetry.space_group_name_H-M   'P 1'
#
loop_
_entity.id
_entity.type
_entity.pdbx_description
1 polymer ?
#
loop_
_entity_poly.entity_id
_entity_poly.type
_entity_poly.pdbx_seq_one_letter_code
_entity_poly.pdbx_strand_id
1 'polypeptide(L)'
;MSKKIAIIGSGFGGLALAIRLQASGLETVILEKRDKPGGRAYFYEEKGFHFDAGPTVITAPHIFEELFELTDKRMEDYIELIPIDPFYRLLWPDGEVFNYNSDMNALYAQIEKLNPKDVRGYNKFLKFSNAVFKEGYEKMVDHPFQSIWSMVKVAPQLLLLQSFRSVYSMVSKYIKHPKLRQAFSYHTLLLGGSPYSSSAIYSLIHALEHKWGVWFAKGGTSALVAGLVKLYEDLGGTLHLNCAVQSIETNDNNEVVSIHNENGERLEIAAVASNADIYHTYNELLSDNKTAQKKTKVLKRKKFSPSLFLLHFGLRREHPQLAHHTILFGPRWKELLEDIYHNGVLPEDNALYLHAPSVTDKSMAPEGCSAYYALAVVPNLGKLNIDWSIEKERYKEVIYQQLEERCIPNLREDLVVEKIFTPIDFEKELNSYQGAAFSMEPLLIQSAFFRIHNSDQKIKGLYFTGAGTHPGAGVPGVVNSAKATARIMIDNLKNG
;
A
#
# COMPACT_ATOMS: atom_id res chain seq x y z
N MET A 1 4.06 36.67 -9.52
CA MET A 1 3.41 35.35 -9.64
C MET A 1 3.51 34.67 -8.28
N SER A 2 2.41 34.13 -7.76
CA SER A 2 2.49 33.31 -6.52
C SER A 2 3.39 32.11 -6.78
N LYS A 3 4.28 31.78 -5.84
CA LYS A 3 5.12 30.59 -5.96
C LYS A 3 4.26 29.36 -5.79
N LYS A 4 4.32 28.42 -6.73
CA LYS A 4 3.57 27.15 -6.69
C LYS A 4 4.12 26.20 -5.62
N ILE A 5 3.29 25.26 -5.20
CA ILE A 5 3.70 24.13 -4.36
C ILE A 5 4.04 22.96 -5.28
N ALA A 6 5.26 22.44 -5.16
CA ALA A 6 5.67 21.24 -5.89
C ALA A 6 5.32 19.97 -5.12
N ILE A 7 4.79 18.97 -5.83
CA ILE A 7 4.52 17.64 -5.30
C ILE A 7 5.34 16.62 -6.10
N ILE A 8 6.21 15.89 -5.44
CA ILE A 8 7.09 14.90 -6.05
C ILE A 8 6.42 13.53 -6.03
N GLY A 9 6.04 13.05 -7.21
CA GLY A 9 5.42 11.74 -7.42
C GLY A 9 3.89 11.76 -7.40
N SER A 10 3.30 11.13 -8.42
CA SER A 10 1.86 11.06 -8.70
C SER A 10 1.20 9.77 -8.19
N GLY A 11 1.74 9.10 -7.16
CA GLY A 11 1.03 8.03 -6.46
C GLY A 11 -0.20 8.56 -5.70
N PHE A 12 -1.04 7.68 -5.15
CA PHE A 12 -2.27 8.07 -4.44
C PHE A 12 -2.06 9.17 -3.40
N GLY A 13 -0.96 9.15 -2.64
CA GLY A 13 -0.66 10.19 -1.65
C GLY A 13 -0.39 11.55 -2.28
N GLY A 14 0.36 11.59 -3.39
CA GLY A 14 0.66 12.81 -4.12
C GLY A 14 -0.59 13.40 -4.79
N LEU A 15 -1.37 12.59 -5.50
CA LEU A 15 -2.62 12.98 -6.13
C LEU A 15 -3.64 13.49 -5.10
N ALA A 16 -3.87 12.73 -4.02
CA ALA A 16 -4.80 13.14 -2.97
C ALA A 16 -4.38 14.44 -2.27
N LEU A 17 -3.06 14.65 -2.05
CA LEU A 17 -2.55 15.90 -1.51
C LEU A 17 -2.76 17.07 -2.49
N ALA A 18 -2.44 16.87 -3.76
CA ALA A 18 -2.59 17.89 -4.80
C ALA A 18 -4.04 18.35 -4.94
N ILE A 19 -4.99 17.40 -4.99
CA ILE A 19 -6.42 17.68 -5.03
C ILE A 19 -6.86 18.52 -3.83
N ARG A 20 -6.47 18.13 -2.61
CA ARG A 20 -6.83 18.85 -1.38
C ARG A 20 -6.26 20.28 -1.32
N LEU A 21 -5.01 20.45 -1.74
CA LEU A 21 -4.39 21.78 -1.79
C LEU A 21 -5.03 22.66 -2.87
N GLN A 22 -5.26 22.11 -4.05
CA GLN A 22 -5.92 22.82 -5.16
C GLN A 22 -7.34 23.23 -4.77
N ALA A 23 -8.13 22.33 -4.17
CA ALA A 23 -9.46 22.63 -3.64
C ALA A 23 -9.45 23.73 -2.56
N SER A 24 -8.35 23.88 -1.84
CA SER A 24 -8.16 24.96 -0.87
C SER A 24 -7.71 26.29 -1.48
N GLY A 25 -7.50 26.38 -2.81
CA GLY A 25 -7.02 27.55 -3.52
C GLY A 25 -5.50 27.74 -3.48
N LEU A 26 -4.73 26.69 -3.16
CA LEU A 26 -3.27 26.70 -3.25
C LEU A 26 -2.83 26.08 -4.58
N GLU A 27 -2.13 26.83 -5.41
CA GLU A 27 -1.64 26.33 -6.70
C GLU A 27 -0.59 25.26 -6.54
N THR A 28 -0.79 24.11 -7.19
CA THR A 28 0.10 22.97 -7.12
C THR A 28 0.58 22.52 -8.49
N VAL A 29 1.74 21.86 -8.52
CA VAL A 29 2.26 21.15 -9.70
C VAL A 29 2.80 19.79 -9.24
N ILE A 30 2.42 18.73 -9.95
CA ILE A 30 2.94 17.38 -9.70
C ILE A 30 4.05 17.09 -10.73
N LEU A 31 5.19 16.58 -10.24
CA LEU A 31 6.30 16.10 -11.07
C LEU A 31 6.44 14.60 -10.86
N GLU A 32 6.25 13.83 -11.94
CA GLU A 32 6.34 12.38 -11.95
C GLU A 32 7.46 11.91 -12.88
N LYS A 33 8.34 11.04 -12.36
CA LYS A 33 9.48 10.53 -13.12
C LYS A 33 9.10 9.57 -14.23
N ARG A 34 7.97 8.86 -14.08
CA ARG A 34 7.51 7.83 -15.02
C ARG A 34 6.63 8.41 -16.13
N ASP A 35 6.42 7.61 -17.15
CA ASP A 35 5.60 7.91 -18.33
C ASP A 35 4.08 7.87 -18.04
N LYS A 36 3.68 7.30 -16.88
CA LYS A 36 2.28 7.20 -16.43
C LYS A 36 2.18 7.53 -14.95
N PRO A 37 1.04 8.12 -14.50
CA PRO A 37 0.81 8.38 -13.09
C PRO A 37 0.50 7.10 -12.31
N GLY A 38 0.48 7.20 -10.96
CA GLY A 38 0.02 6.13 -10.08
C GLY A 38 1.09 5.59 -9.13
N GLY A 39 2.36 5.77 -9.43
CA GLY A 39 3.46 5.26 -8.59
C GLY A 39 3.39 3.73 -8.45
N ARG A 40 3.07 3.20 -7.23
CA ARG A 40 2.84 1.75 -7.02
C ARG A 40 1.52 1.26 -7.64
N ALA A 41 0.57 2.13 -7.91
CA ALA A 41 -0.67 1.83 -8.62
C ALA A 41 -0.51 2.00 -10.15
N TYR A 42 0.69 1.71 -10.66
CA TYR A 42 0.99 1.67 -12.09
C TYR A 42 0.33 0.48 -12.77
N PHE A 43 0.27 0.47 -14.08
CA PHE A 43 -0.30 -0.62 -14.86
C PHE A 43 0.53 -0.95 -16.11
N TYR A 44 0.42 -2.17 -16.56
CA TYR A 44 1.04 -2.68 -17.79
C TYR A 44 -0.01 -3.14 -18.76
N GLU A 45 0.23 -2.88 -20.04
CA GLU A 45 -0.61 -3.36 -21.14
C GLU A 45 0.28 -4.10 -22.13
N GLU A 46 -0.10 -5.32 -22.46
CA GLU A 46 0.61 -6.12 -23.46
C GLU A 46 -0.34 -7.09 -24.13
N LYS A 47 -0.33 -7.14 -25.47
CA LYS A 47 -1.17 -8.04 -26.28
C LYS A 47 -2.66 -7.99 -25.95
N GLY A 48 -3.18 -6.82 -25.53
CA GLY A 48 -4.56 -6.64 -25.13
C GLY A 48 -4.90 -7.06 -23.68
N PHE A 49 -3.92 -7.55 -22.93
CA PHE A 49 -4.06 -7.77 -21.48
C PHE A 49 -3.72 -6.51 -20.72
N HIS A 50 -4.48 -6.26 -19.65
CA HIS A 50 -4.28 -5.16 -18.72
C HIS A 50 -3.91 -5.72 -17.34
N PHE A 51 -2.79 -5.28 -16.76
CA PHE A 51 -2.27 -5.75 -15.49
C PHE A 51 -2.07 -4.60 -14.51
N ASP A 52 -2.75 -4.65 -13.38
CA ASP A 52 -2.44 -3.78 -12.25
C ASP A 52 -1.10 -4.16 -11.62
N ALA A 53 -0.25 -3.18 -11.34
CA ALA A 53 1.10 -3.42 -10.82
C ALA A 53 1.19 -3.49 -9.29
N GLY A 54 0.09 -3.24 -8.57
CA GLY A 54 0.21 -3.09 -7.13
C GLY A 54 -1.12 -3.16 -6.35
N PRO A 55 -1.53 -2.09 -5.65
CA PRO A 55 -2.62 -2.14 -4.69
C PRO A 55 -3.98 -2.28 -5.39
N THR A 56 -4.55 -3.48 -5.36
CA THR A 56 -5.85 -3.80 -5.98
C THR A 56 -6.99 -3.99 -4.99
N VAL A 57 -6.69 -3.99 -3.69
CA VAL A 57 -7.68 -4.15 -2.63
C VAL A 57 -8.14 -2.77 -2.13
N ILE A 58 -9.34 -2.35 -2.51
CA ILE A 58 -9.94 -1.08 -2.07
C ILE A 58 -10.91 -1.37 -0.93
N THR A 59 -10.54 -1.01 0.30
CA THR A 59 -11.31 -1.33 1.52
C THR A 59 -12.01 -0.12 2.17
N ALA A 60 -11.79 1.08 1.65
CA ALA A 60 -12.31 2.32 2.22
C ALA A 60 -12.65 3.33 1.10
N PRO A 61 -13.67 3.07 0.27
CA PRO A 61 -14.00 3.91 -0.88
C PRO A 61 -14.30 5.37 -0.50
N HIS A 62 -14.92 5.59 0.67
CA HIS A 62 -15.25 6.93 1.19
C HIS A 62 -14.06 7.90 1.28
N ILE A 63 -12.81 7.40 1.37
CA ILE A 63 -11.64 8.29 1.38
C ILE A 63 -11.36 8.93 0.02
N PHE A 64 -11.77 8.23 -1.05
CA PHE A 64 -11.75 8.78 -2.41
C PHE A 64 -12.96 9.65 -2.64
N GLU A 65 -14.17 9.21 -2.25
CA GLU A 65 -15.42 9.99 -2.32
C GLU A 65 -15.21 11.38 -1.70
N GLU A 66 -14.59 11.47 -0.52
CA GLU A 66 -14.26 12.73 0.15
C GLU A 66 -13.46 13.71 -0.74
N LEU A 67 -12.54 13.19 -1.61
CA LEU A 67 -11.76 14.06 -2.51
C LEU A 67 -12.64 14.74 -3.56
N PHE A 68 -13.66 14.04 -4.06
CA PHE A 68 -14.62 14.58 -5.00
C PHE A 68 -15.59 15.54 -4.31
N GLU A 69 -16.10 15.18 -3.14
CA GLU A 69 -17.01 16.01 -2.34
C GLU A 69 -16.40 17.36 -1.97
N LEU A 70 -15.09 17.41 -1.64
CA LEU A 70 -14.36 18.65 -1.38
C LEU A 70 -14.41 19.67 -2.55
N THR A 71 -14.79 19.23 -3.73
CA THR A 71 -14.77 19.99 -4.97
C THR A 71 -16.15 20.08 -5.63
N ASP A 72 -17.22 19.73 -4.89
CA ASP A 72 -18.61 19.65 -5.36
C ASP A 72 -18.78 18.73 -6.59
N LYS A 73 -17.93 17.69 -6.67
CA LYS A 73 -18.00 16.65 -7.72
C LYS A 73 -18.48 15.32 -7.12
N ARG A 74 -18.93 14.43 -7.97
CA ARG A 74 -19.35 13.07 -7.60
C ARG A 74 -18.33 12.08 -8.12
N MET A 75 -17.88 11.15 -7.27
CA MET A 75 -16.90 10.13 -7.66
C MET A 75 -17.42 9.24 -8.80
N GLU A 76 -18.71 8.92 -8.80
CA GLU A 76 -19.34 8.05 -9.80
C GLU A 76 -19.29 8.60 -11.22
N ASP A 77 -19.10 9.89 -11.39
CA ASP A 77 -18.94 10.53 -12.70
C ASP A 77 -17.54 10.33 -13.28
N TYR A 78 -16.58 9.82 -12.47
CA TYR A 78 -15.17 9.60 -12.81
C TYR A 78 -14.72 8.15 -12.67
N ILE A 79 -15.28 7.41 -11.71
CA ILE A 79 -14.79 6.09 -11.30
C ILE A 79 -15.99 5.20 -10.98
N GLU A 80 -16.04 4.01 -11.59
CA GLU A 80 -17.01 2.96 -11.26
C GLU A 80 -16.36 1.95 -10.33
N LEU A 81 -16.92 1.75 -9.12
CA LEU A 81 -16.46 0.73 -8.16
C LEU A 81 -17.41 -0.47 -8.18
N ILE A 82 -16.84 -1.66 -8.26
CA ILE A 82 -17.54 -2.95 -8.25
C ILE A 82 -17.29 -3.62 -6.89
N PRO A 83 -18.32 -4.03 -6.12
CA PRO A 83 -18.13 -4.76 -4.88
C PRO A 83 -17.61 -6.17 -5.15
N ILE A 84 -16.70 -6.65 -4.30
CA ILE A 84 -16.08 -7.98 -4.42
C ILE A 84 -16.61 -8.89 -3.31
N ASP A 85 -17.13 -10.05 -3.71
CA ASP A 85 -17.54 -11.12 -2.79
C ASP A 85 -17.20 -12.50 -3.38
N PRO A 86 -16.51 -13.39 -2.65
CA PRO A 86 -15.90 -13.14 -1.33
C PRO A 86 -14.80 -12.06 -1.39
N PHE A 87 -14.57 -11.36 -0.28
CA PHE A 87 -13.45 -10.43 -0.15
C PHE A 87 -12.13 -11.11 -0.50
N TYR A 88 -11.95 -12.33 0.05
CA TYR A 88 -10.80 -13.18 -0.22
C TYR A 88 -11.21 -14.65 -0.15
N ARG A 89 -10.66 -15.44 -1.07
CA ARG A 89 -10.63 -16.91 -0.95
C ARG A 89 -9.29 -17.33 -0.38
N LEU A 90 -9.32 -18.09 0.71
CA LEU A 90 -8.13 -18.61 1.38
C LEU A 90 -8.00 -20.10 1.09
N LEU A 91 -6.82 -20.53 0.61
CA LEU A 91 -6.51 -21.91 0.26
C LEU A 91 -5.34 -22.41 1.09
N TRP A 92 -5.50 -23.59 1.74
CA TRP A 92 -4.40 -24.26 2.42
C TRP A 92 -3.86 -25.45 1.61
N PRO A 93 -2.63 -25.94 1.91
CA PRO A 93 -2.00 -27.04 1.18
C PRO A 93 -2.79 -28.35 1.22
N ASP A 94 -3.62 -28.57 2.22
CA ASP A 94 -4.47 -29.75 2.37
C ASP A 94 -5.81 -29.66 1.62
N GLY A 95 -5.99 -28.60 0.80
CA GLY A 95 -7.20 -28.39 0.00
C GLY A 95 -8.35 -27.71 0.75
N GLU A 96 -8.20 -27.35 2.04
CA GLU A 96 -9.24 -26.61 2.75
C GLU A 96 -9.39 -25.20 2.16
N VAL A 97 -10.64 -24.80 1.97
CA VAL A 97 -11.04 -23.52 1.40
C VAL A 97 -11.85 -22.73 2.43
N PHE A 98 -11.55 -21.45 2.57
CA PHE A 98 -12.30 -20.52 3.41
C PHE A 98 -12.57 -19.24 2.62
N ASN A 99 -13.84 -18.91 2.40
CA ASN A 99 -14.25 -17.66 1.76
C ASN A 99 -14.55 -16.62 2.84
N TYR A 100 -13.67 -15.64 2.96
CA TYR A 100 -13.89 -14.49 3.83
C TYR A 100 -14.75 -13.47 3.09
N ASN A 101 -16.00 -13.30 3.55
CA ASN A 101 -17.02 -12.50 2.85
C ASN A 101 -17.80 -11.59 3.80
N SER A 102 -18.70 -10.78 3.22
CA SER A 102 -19.57 -9.85 3.94
C SER A 102 -20.74 -10.53 4.66
N ASP A 103 -21.22 -11.67 4.13
CA ASP A 103 -22.32 -12.44 4.74
C ASP A 103 -21.85 -13.13 6.02
N MET A 104 -22.28 -12.57 7.16
CA MET A 104 -21.92 -13.08 8.48
C MET A 104 -22.42 -14.49 8.73
N ASN A 105 -23.56 -14.90 8.17
CA ASN A 105 -24.10 -16.24 8.35
C ASN A 105 -23.24 -17.27 7.59
N ALA A 106 -22.90 -16.97 6.34
CA ALA A 106 -22.00 -17.79 5.56
C ALA A 106 -20.59 -17.89 6.21
N LEU A 107 -20.10 -16.77 6.75
CA LEU A 107 -18.83 -16.74 7.47
C LEU A 107 -18.87 -17.58 8.75
N TYR A 108 -19.93 -17.48 9.55
CA TYR A 108 -20.09 -18.30 10.76
C TYR A 108 -20.18 -19.80 10.43
N ALA A 109 -20.90 -20.18 9.38
CA ALA A 109 -20.98 -21.58 8.95
C ALA A 109 -19.59 -22.15 8.61
N GLN A 110 -18.74 -21.38 7.95
CA GLN A 110 -17.36 -21.78 7.63
C GLN A 110 -16.47 -21.86 8.88
N ILE A 111 -16.61 -20.92 9.82
CA ILE A 111 -15.90 -20.96 11.10
C ILE A 111 -16.34 -22.20 11.92
N GLU A 112 -17.65 -22.45 11.97
CA GLU A 112 -18.24 -23.59 12.69
C GLU A 112 -17.76 -24.91 12.14
N LYS A 113 -17.65 -25.06 10.81
CA LYS A 113 -17.10 -26.24 10.14
C LYS A 113 -15.69 -26.56 10.62
N LEU A 114 -14.84 -25.54 10.80
CA LEU A 114 -13.47 -25.70 11.26
C LEU A 114 -13.37 -25.87 12.79
N ASN A 115 -14.11 -25.05 13.56
CA ASN A 115 -14.18 -25.14 15.01
C ASN A 115 -15.42 -24.37 15.54
N PRO A 116 -16.47 -25.08 16.00
CA PRO A 116 -17.70 -24.43 16.50
C PRO A 116 -17.46 -23.44 17.64
N LYS A 117 -16.45 -23.69 18.49
CA LYS A 117 -16.11 -22.79 19.61
C LYS A 117 -15.55 -21.45 19.16
N ASP A 118 -14.99 -21.38 17.97
CA ASP A 118 -14.37 -20.17 17.42
C ASP A 118 -15.40 -19.16 16.86
N VAL A 119 -16.66 -19.54 16.62
CA VAL A 119 -17.73 -18.59 16.29
C VAL A 119 -17.87 -17.54 17.41
N ARG A 120 -17.95 -17.98 18.67
CA ARG A 120 -17.96 -17.04 19.81
C ARG A 120 -16.66 -16.26 19.96
N GLY A 121 -15.54 -16.91 19.64
CA GLY A 121 -14.21 -16.29 19.64
C GLY A 121 -14.14 -15.16 18.60
N TYR A 122 -14.60 -15.42 17.39
CA TYR A 122 -14.62 -14.45 16.29
C TYR A 122 -15.47 -13.22 16.63
N ASN A 123 -16.67 -13.41 17.21
CA ASN A 123 -17.49 -12.28 17.66
C ASN A 123 -16.78 -11.38 18.70
N LYS A 124 -15.99 -11.97 19.60
CA LYS A 124 -15.18 -11.20 20.55
C LYS A 124 -14.03 -10.47 19.85
N PHE A 125 -13.38 -11.14 18.88
CA PHE A 125 -12.33 -10.54 18.08
C PHE A 125 -12.87 -9.38 17.24
N LEU A 126 -14.02 -9.53 16.60
CA LEU A 126 -14.65 -8.46 15.81
C LEU A 126 -15.03 -7.25 16.70
N LYS A 127 -15.52 -7.48 17.93
CA LYS A 127 -15.75 -6.40 18.90
C LYS A 127 -14.45 -5.67 19.26
N PHE A 128 -13.37 -6.40 19.44
CA PHE A 128 -12.05 -5.81 19.65
C PHE A 128 -11.59 -5.00 18.43
N SER A 129 -11.70 -5.57 17.22
CA SER A 129 -11.38 -4.90 15.97
C SER A 129 -12.15 -3.58 15.80
N ASN A 130 -13.46 -3.57 16.09
CA ASN A 130 -14.29 -2.36 16.07
C ASN A 130 -13.83 -1.31 17.09
N ALA A 131 -13.42 -1.72 18.28
CA ALA A 131 -12.89 -0.79 19.29
C ALA A 131 -11.57 -0.16 18.83
N VAL A 132 -10.67 -0.95 18.24
CA VAL A 132 -9.42 -0.45 17.66
C VAL A 132 -9.69 0.46 16.47
N PHE A 133 -10.65 0.10 15.61
CA PHE A 133 -11.07 0.92 14.48
C PHE A 133 -11.55 2.31 14.92
N LYS A 134 -12.42 2.37 15.91
CA LYS A 134 -12.94 3.63 16.44
C LYS A 134 -11.83 4.55 17.00
N GLU A 135 -10.89 3.99 17.74
CA GLU A 135 -9.78 4.79 18.31
C GLU A 135 -8.67 5.05 17.30
N GLY A 136 -8.25 4.03 16.52
CA GLY A 136 -7.11 4.12 15.63
C GLY A 136 -7.41 4.75 14.26
N TYR A 137 -8.58 4.47 13.71
CA TYR A 137 -8.95 4.99 12.39
C TYR A 137 -9.80 6.26 12.51
N GLU A 138 -10.95 6.20 13.18
CA GLU A 138 -11.88 7.34 13.21
C GLU A 138 -11.31 8.58 13.93
N LYS A 139 -10.46 8.40 14.97
CA LYS A 139 -9.94 9.52 15.76
C LYS A 139 -8.49 9.91 15.45
N MET A 140 -7.67 9.00 14.91
CA MET A 140 -6.22 9.22 14.88
C MET A 140 -5.60 9.12 13.47
N VAL A 141 -6.32 8.64 12.47
CA VAL A 141 -5.73 8.34 11.15
C VAL A 141 -5.21 9.59 10.43
N ASP A 142 -5.89 10.72 10.59
CA ASP A 142 -5.54 12.02 10.00
C ASP A 142 -4.95 13.01 11.03
N HIS A 143 -4.67 12.53 12.27
CA HIS A 143 -4.10 13.39 13.31
C HIS A 143 -2.57 13.47 13.13
N PRO A 144 -2.01 14.66 12.88
CA PRO A 144 -0.57 14.79 12.73
C PRO A 144 0.13 14.66 14.09
N PHE A 145 0.84 13.54 14.29
CA PHE A 145 1.63 13.31 15.50
C PHE A 145 2.95 14.11 15.49
N GLN A 146 2.88 15.42 15.60
CA GLN A 146 4.06 16.30 15.56
C GLN A 146 4.76 16.45 16.91
N SER A 147 4.13 16.07 18.02
CA SER A 147 4.63 16.23 19.38
C SER A 147 4.54 14.94 20.17
N ILE A 148 5.54 14.71 21.03
CA ILE A 148 5.51 13.58 22.00
C ILE A 148 4.28 13.64 22.92
N TRP A 149 3.78 14.82 23.22
CA TRP A 149 2.58 15.01 24.03
C TRP A 149 1.32 14.44 23.36
N SER A 150 1.26 14.40 22.02
CA SER A 150 0.18 13.72 21.31
C SER A 150 0.18 12.22 21.59
N MET A 151 1.37 11.59 21.70
CA MET A 151 1.51 10.18 22.08
C MET A 151 1.12 9.94 23.53
N VAL A 152 1.52 10.84 24.46
CA VAL A 152 1.15 10.74 25.87
C VAL A 152 -0.37 10.76 26.06
N LYS A 153 -1.08 11.59 25.30
CA LYS A 153 -2.55 11.67 25.35
C LYS A 153 -3.24 10.39 24.88
N VAL A 154 -2.68 9.68 23.87
CA VAL A 154 -3.28 8.46 23.33
C VAL A 154 -2.75 7.17 23.99
N ALA A 155 -1.66 7.26 24.75
CA ALA A 155 -1.02 6.10 25.39
C ALA A 155 -1.98 5.26 26.25
N PRO A 156 -2.87 5.85 27.09
CA PRO A 156 -3.82 5.06 27.87
C PRO A 156 -4.74 4.20 27.01
N GLN A 157 -5.26 4.74 25.90
CA GLN A 157 -6.10 4.01 24.94
C GLN A 157 -5.32 2.90 24.24
N LEU A 158 -4.08 3.17 23.81
CA LEU A 158 -3.21 2.18 23.20
C LEU A 158 -2.89 1.03 24.17
N LEU A 159 -2.70 1.30 25.44
CA LEU A 159 -2.50 0.28 26.47
C LEU A 159 -3.78 -0.53 26.71
N LEU A 160 -4.93 0.11 26.83
CA LEU A 160 -6.24 -0.55 26.99
C LEU A 160 -6.53 -1.48 25.80
N LEU A 161 -6.23 -1.06 24.58
CA LEU A 161 -6.35 -1.84 23.37
C LEU A 161 -5.21 -2.86 23.18
N GLN A 162 -4.30 -2.98 24.15
CA GLN A 162 -3.18 -3.93 24.11
C GLN A 162 -2.37 -3.84 22.80
N SER A 163 -2.18 -2.63 22.28
CA SER A 163 -1.49 -2.38 21.00
C SER A 163 -0.01 -2.83 20.99
N PHE A 164 0.56 -3.11 22.15
CA PHE A 164 1.90 -3.71 22.32
C PHE A 164 1.97 -5.20 21.94
N ARG A 165 0.81 -5.89 21.85
CA ARG A 165 0.75 -7.26 21.34
C ARG A 165 0.86 -7.28 19.82
N SER A 166 1.26 -8.44 19.26
CA SER A 166 1.15 -8.67 17.83
C SER A 166 -0.28 -9.03 17.43
N VAL A 167 -0.63 -8.81 16.15
CA VAL A 167 -1.94 -9.20 15.58
C VAL A 167 -2.18 -10.69 15.79
N TYR A 168 -1.19 -11.55 15.46
CA TYR A 168 -1.32 -13.00 15.67
C TYR A 168 -1.57 -13.37 17.13
N SER A 169 -0.87 -12.73 18.07
CA SER A 169 -1.07 -12.93 19.52
C SER A 169 -2.48 -12.52 19.95
N MET A 170 -3.00 -11.43 19.40
CA MET A 170 -4.34 -10.95 19.71
C MET A 170 -5.42 -11.86 19.12
N VAL A 171 -5.30 -12.27 17.87
CA VAL A 171 -6.20 -13.25 17.25
C VAL A 171 -6.19 -14.56 18.04
N SER A 172 -5.01 -15.06 18.43
CA SER A 172 -4.86 -16.31 19.20
C SER A 172 -5.49 -16.27 20.60
N LYS A 173 -5.71 -15.10 21.16
CA LYS A 173 -6.44 -14.91 22.41
C LYS A 173 -7.92 -15.32 22.26
N TYR A 174 -8.51 -15.11 21.12
CA TYR A 174 -9.92 -15.34 20.86
C TYR A 174 -10.18 -16.60 20.03
N ILE A 175 -9.32 -16.92 19.08
CA ILE A 175 -9.44 -18.00 18.09
C ILE A 175 -8.50 -19.14 18.45
N LYS A 176 -8.99 -20.38 18.35
CA LYS A 176 -8.22 -21.59 18.72
C LYS A 176 -7.72 -22.37 17.52
N HIS A 177 -8.53 -22.46 16.46
CA HIS A 177 -8.17 -23.21 15.26
C HIS A 177 -7.01 -22.56 14.51
N PRO A 178 -5.92 -23.28 14.16
CA PRO A 178 -4.71 -22.70 13.57
C PRO A 178 -4.96 -22.00 12.22
N LYS A 179 -5.75 -22.58 11.33
CA LYS A 179 -6.10 -21.97 10.04
C LYS A 179 -6.89 -20.66 10.22
N LEU A 180 -7.83 -20.62 11.18
CA LEU A 180 -8.57 -19.37 11.46
C LEU A 180 -7.65 -18.30 12.08
N ARG A 181 -6.61 -18.68 12.84
CA ARG A 181 -5.61 -17.70 13.28
C ARG A 181 -4.84 -17.11 12.11
N GLN A 182 -4.48 -17.91 11.13
CA GLN A 182 -3.86 -17.43 9.88
C GLN A 182 -4.83 -16.53 9.12
N ALA A 183 -6.07 -17.00 8.90
CA ALA A 183 -7.12 -16.27 8.18
C ALA A 183 -7.43 -14.89 8.76
N PHE A 184 -7.37 -14.71 10.08
CA PHE A 184 -7.65 -13.44 10.73
C PHE A 184 -6.41 -12.63 11.12
N SER A 185 -5.21 -13.04 10.69
CA SER A 185 -3.98 -12.29 10.98
C SER A 185 -3.15 -11.92 9.74
N TYR A 186 -3.36 -12.54 8.58
CA TYR A 186 -2.54 -12.31 7.37
C TYR A 186 -2.63 -10.88 6.83
N HIS A 187 -3.69 -10.14 7.14
CA HIS A 187 -3.96 -8.79 6.61
C HIS A 187 -2.80 -7.79 6.84
N THR A 188 -1.95 -8.04 7.85
CA THR A 188 -0.77 -7.20 8.07
C THR A 188 0.25 -7.30 6.92
N LEU A 189 0.26 -8.40 6.17
CA LEU A 189 1.10 -8.55 4.98
C LEU A 189 0.72 -7.57 3.88
N LEU A 190 -0.56 -7.17 3.79
CA LEU A 190 -1.04 -6.14 2.86
C LEU A 190 -0.46 -4.75 3.17
N LEU A 191 0.16 -4.59 4.34
CA LEU A 191 0.84 -3.37 4.79
C LEU A 191 2.36 -3.56 4.95
N GLY A 192 2.89 -4.70 4.54
CA GLY A 192 4.31 -5.02 4.64
C GLY A 192 4.77 -5.40 6.05
N GLY A 193 3.86 -5.88 6.91
CA GLY A 193 4.14 -6.27 8.28
C GLY A 193 3.89 -7.75 8.57
N SER A 194 4.80 -8.40 9.31
CA SER A 194 4.56 -9.75 9.82
C SER A 194 3.45 -9.74 10.88
N PRO A 195 2.46 -10.66 10.84
CA PRO A 195 1.43 -10.77 11.85
C PRO A 195 2.01 -11.09 13.25
N TYR A 196 3.22 -11.62 13.31
CA TYR A 196 3.91 -11.95 14.57
C TYR A 196 4.60 -10.75 15.22
N SER A 197 4.86 -9.67 14.49
CA SER A 197 5.55 -8.46 14.99
C SER A 197 4.73 -7.17 14.86
N SER A 198 3.80 -7.11 13.91
CA SER A 198 2.94 -5.94 13.71
C SER A 198 1.98 -5.74 14.87
N SER A 199 1.82 -4.50 15.32
CA SER A 199 0.94 -4.13 16.43
C SER A 199 -0.51 -4.59 16.23
N ALA A 200 -1.15 -5.05 17.32
CA ALA A 200 -2.56 -5.44 17.33
C ALA A 200 -3.54 -4.34 16.86
N ILE A 201 -3.09 -3.10 16.75
CA ILE A 201 -3.87 -1.99 16.20
C ILE A 201 -4.28 -2.26 14.74
N TYR A 202 -3.46 -2.99 13.99
CA TYR A 202 -3.78 -3.36 12.61
C TYR A 202 -4.91 -4.39 12.46
N SER A 203 -5.42 -4.93 13.58
CA SER A 203 -6.68 -5.68 13.58
C SER A 203 -7.89 -4.84 13.15
N LEU A 204 -7.76 -3.50 13.13
CA LEU A 204 -8.78 -2.58 12.62
C LEU A 204 -9.20 -2.88 11.17
N ILE A 205 -8.35 -3.54 10.38
CA ILE A 205 -8.64 -3.88 8.97
C ILE A 205 -9.91 -4.74 8.88
N HIS A 206 -10.12 -5.68 9.79
CA HIS A 206 -11.35 -6.48 9.80
C HIS A 206 -12.62 -5.64 10.00
N ALA A 207 -12.58 -4.65 10.91
CA ALA A 207 -13.71 -3.75 11.10
C ALA A 207 -13.95 -2.88 9.87
N LEU A 208 -12.88 -2.45 9.22
CA LEU A 208 -12.89 -1.63 8.01
C LEU A 208 -13.54 -2.39 6.84
N GLU A 209 -13.13 -3.65 6.60
CA GLU A 209 -13.68 -4.52 5.56
C GLU A 209 -15.16 -4.86 5.82
N HIS A 210 -15.53 -5.14 7.06
CA HIS A 210 -16.93 -5.40 7.41
C HIS A 210 -17.82 -4.15 7.32
N LYS A 211 -17.26 -2.96 7.56
CA LYS A 211 -18.02 -1.71 7.50
C LYS A 211 -18.25 -1.23 6.07
N TRP A 212 -17.26 -1.35 5.20
CA TRP A 212 -17.30 -0.76 3.86
C TRP A 212 -17.12 -1.75 2.71
N GLY A 213 -16.83 -3.01 3.00
CA GLY A 213 -16.58 -4.04 1.98
C GLY A 213 -15.20 -3.93 1.34
N VAL A 214 -14.99 -4.78 0.35
CA VAL A 214 -13.84 -4.77 -0.55
C VAL A 214 -14.35 -4.48 -1.96
N TRP A 215 -13.66 -3.58 -2.65
CA TRP A 215 -14.07 -3.05 -3.94
C TRP A 215 -12.95 -3.16 -4.97
N PHE A 216 -13.34 -3.17 -6.23
CA PHE A 216 -12.46 -3.11 -7.39
C PHE A 216 -12.90 -1.96 -8.29
N ALA A 217 -11.97 -1.17 -8.80
CA ALA A 217 -12.27 -0.16 -9.79
C ALA A 217 -12.40 -0.82 -11.16
N LYS A 218 -13.51 -0.60 -11.87
CA LYS A 218 -13.70 -1.10 -13.23
C LYS A 218 -12.62 -0.52 -14.15
N GLY A 219 -11.95 -1.38 -14.91
CA GLY A 219 -10.76 -1.02 -15.66
C GLY A 219 -9.47 -1.04 -14.85
N GLY A 220 -9.49 -1.60 -13.63
CA GLY A 220 -8.31 -1.75 -12.77
C GLY A 220 -7.99 -0.53 -11.90
N THR A 221 -6.93 -0.65 -11.15
CA THR A 221 -6.42 0.45 -10.29
C THR A 221 -6.01 1.68 -11.11
N SER A 222 -5.64 1.47 -12.38
CA SER A 222 -5.33 2.53 -13.33
C SER A 222 -6.53 3.46 -13.59
N ALA A 223 -7.75 2.92 -13.65
CA ALA A 223 -8.97 3.71 -13.81
C ALA A 223 -9.22 4.62 -12.58
N LEU A 224 -8.93 4.11 -11.36
CA LEU A 224 -8.97 4.92 -10.15
C LEU A 224 -7.95 6.05 -10.20
N VAL A 225 -6.72 5.77 -10.64
CA VAL A 225 -5.67 6.78 -10.82
C VAL A 225 -6.08 7.83 -11.86
N ALA A 226 -6.60 7.38 -13.02
CA ALA A 226 -7.06 8.28 -14.09
C ALA A 226 -8.20 9.21 -13.63
N GLY A 227 -9.16 8.68 -12.85
CA GLY A 227 -10.22 9.50 -12.26
C GLY A 227 -9.69 10.58 -11.32
N LEU A 228 -8.68 10.28 -10.50
CA LEU A 228 -8.04 11.26 -9.61
C LEU A 228 -7.20 12.28 -10.38
N VAL A 229 -6.50 11.88 -11.44
CA VAL A 229 -5.76 12.80 -12.31
C VAL A 229 -6.73 13.76 -12.98
N LYS A 230 -7.82 13.24 -13.56
CA LYS A 230 -8.84 14.07 -14.19
C LYS A 230 -9.45 15.07 -13.20
N LEU A 231 -9.77 14.63 -11.98
CA LEU A 231 -10.26 15.55 -10.94
C LEU A 231 -9.23 16.66 -10.65
N TYR A 232 -7.95 16.30 -10.51
CA TYR A 232 -6.87 17.25 -10.27
C TYR A 232 -6.73 18.30 -11.41
N GLU A 233 -6.81 17.85 -12.67
CA GLU A 233 -6.75 18.70 -13.85
C GLU A 233 -8.00 19.59 -13.97
N ASP A 234 -9.19 19.06 -13.68
CA ASP A 234 -10.46 19.84 -13.64
C ASP A 234 -10.41 20.98 -12.60
N LEU A 235 -9.56 20.86 -11.57
CA LEU A 235 -9.29 21.91 -10.58
C LEU A 235 -8.18 22.90 -11.02
N GLY A 236 -7.66 22.78 -12.25
CA GLY A 236 -6.58 23.59 -12.77
C GLY A 236 -5.18 23.19 -12.33
N GLY A 237 -5.03 21.98 -11.78
CA GLY A 237 -3.73 21.39 -11.44
C GLY A 237 -2.94 21.00 -12.69
N THR A 238 -1.62 20.88 -12.55
CA THR A 238 -0.71 20.50 -13.65
C THR A 238 0.12 19.28 -13.25
N LEU A 239 0.08 18.25 -14.09
CA LEU A 239 0.88 17.03 -13.94
C LEU A 239 1.93 16.94 -15.06
N HIS A 240 3.21 16.88 -14.69
CA HIS A 240 4.31 16.62 -15.61
C HIS A 240 4.80 15.19 -15.44
N LEU A 241 4.63 14.38 -16.49
CA LEU A 241 5.18 13.04 -16.63
C LEU A 241 6.58 13.10 -17.25
N ASN A 242 7.37 12.03 -17.12
CA ASN A 242 8.77 11.99 -17.56
C ASN A 242 9.55 13.22 -17.06
N CYS A 243 9.34 13.58 -15.79
CA CYS A 243 9.90 14.77 -15.16
C CYS A 243 10.43 14.40 -13.77
N ALA A 244 11.55 13.72 -13.73
CA ALA A 244 12.19 13.33 -12.49
C ALA A 244 12.79 14.54 -11.78
N VAL A 245 12.45 14.75 -10.50
CA VAL A 245 13.13 15.72 -9.64
C VAL A 245 14.50 15.15 -9.27
N GLN A 246 15.56 15.93 -9.51
CA GLN A 246 16.96 15.58 -9.23
C GLN A 246 17.44 16.15 -7.90
N SER A 247 16.98 17.35 -7.53
CA SER A 247 17.35 17.97 -6.26
C SER A 247 16.31 18.96 -5.76
N ILE A 248 16.33 19.17 -4.45
CA ILE A 248 15.59 20.18 -3.72
C ILE A 248 16.62 21.15 -3.13
N GLU A 249 16.54 22.42 -3.55
CA GLU A 249 17.45 23.47 -3.08
C GLU A 249 16.92 24.12 -1.81
N THR A 250 17.82 24.34 -0.84
CA THR A 250 17.51 25.05 0.41
C THR A 250 18.42 26.26 0.57
N ASN A 251 17.90 27.36 1.13
CA ASN A 251 18.70 28.54 1.48
C ASN A 251 19.49 28.34 2.79
N ASP A 252 20.27 29.34 3.17
CA ASP A 252 21.10 29.33 4.40
C ASP A 252 20.26 29.20 5.69
N ASN A 253 18.99 29.57 5.65
CA ASN A 253 18.05 29.41 6.76
C ASN A 253 17.41 28.02 6.81
N ASN A 254 17.87 27.08 5.94
CA ASN A 254 17.35 25.74 5.79
C ASN A 254 15.86 25.70 5.36
N GLU A 255 15.48 26.63 4.47
CA GLU A 255 14.15 26.73 3.90
C GLU A 255 14.21 26.32 2.43
N VAL A 256 13.24 25.54 1.96
CA VAL A 256 13.12 25.14 0.56
C VAL A 256 12.85 26.38 -0.31
N VAL A 257 13.56 26.49 -1.43
CA VAL A 257 13.45 27.64 -2.36
C VAL A 257 13.16 27.22 -3.80
N SER A 258 13.66 26.10 -4.24
CA SER A 258 13.45 25.59 -5.61
C SER A 258 13.66 24.07 -5.69
N ILE A 259 13.25 23.52 -6.83
CA ILE A 259 13.58 22.15 -7.25
C ILE A 259 14.24 22.20 -8.62
N HIS A 260 15.06 21.20 -8.90
CA HIS A 260 15.64 20.98 -10.23
C HIS A 260 15.17 19.63 -10.76
N ASN A 261 14.72 19.59 -12.01
CA ASN A 261 14.34 18.37 -12.70
C ASN A 261 15.50 17.82 -13.58
N GLU A 262 15.32 16.62 -14.10
CA GLU A 262 16.29 15.93 -14.95
C GLU A 262 16.60 16.68 -16.28
N ASN A 263 15.72 17.58 -16.72
CA ASN A 263 15.89 18.39 -17.92
C ASN A 263 16.74 19.65 -17.64
N GLY A 264 17.22 19.84 -16.40
CA GLY A 264 18.00 21.00 -15.99
C GLY A 264 17.14 22.25 -15.72
N GLU A 265 15.82 22.13 -15.67
CA GLU A 265 14.92 23.22 -15.35
C GLU A 265 14.88 23.47 -13.84
N ARG A 266 15.00 24.73 -13.45
CA ARG A 266 14.85 25.19 -12.07
C ARG A 266 13.47 25.80 -11.88
N LEU A 267 12.69 25.21 -10.98
CA LEU A 267 11.36 25.73 -10.61
C LEU A 267 11.43 26.35 -9.20
N GLU A 268 11.16 27.65 -9.10
CA GLU A 268 10.98 28.32 -7.80
C GLU A 268 9.64 27.94 -7.19
N ILE A 269 9.66 27.56 -5.90
CA ILE A 269 8.51 27.03 -5.18
C ILE A 269 8.34 27.67 -3.80
N ALA A 270 7.12 27.71 -3.31
CA ALA A 270 6.81 28.12 -1.94
C ALA A 270 7.06 26.98 -0.93
N ALA A 271 6.81 25.75 -1.36
CA ALA A 271 6.99 24.55 -0.57
C ALA A 271 7.08 23.31 -1.47
N VAL A 272 7.62 22.22 -0.93
CA VAL A 272 7.63 20.90 -1.60
C VAL A 272 7.03 19.84 -0.70
N ALA A 273 6.17 19.00 -1.27
CA ALA A 273 5.69 17.78 -0.63
C ALA A 273 6.19 16.56 -1.39
N SER A 274 6.96 15.71 -0.72
CA SER A 274 7.47 14.46 -1.31
C SER A 274 6.53 13.30 -1.04
N ASN A 275 6.04 12.67 -2.13
CA ASN A 275 5.40 11.36 -2.12
C ASN A 275 6.35 10.26 -2.63
N ALA A 276 7.60 10.60 -2.91
CA ALA A 276 8.66 9.66 -3.20
C ALA A 276 9.10 8.90 -1.94
N ASP A 277 9.99 7.91 -2.10
CA ASP A 277 10.55 7.21 -0.95
C ASP A 277 11.27 8.18 0.00
N ILE A 278 11.05 8.01 1.30
CA ILE A 278 11.57 8.90 2.34
C ILE A 278 13.12 8.90 2.36
N TYR A 279 13.72 7.73 2.21
CA TYR A 279 15.17 7.61 2.18
C TYR A 279 15.74 8.31 0.93
N HIS A 280 15.13 8.06 -0.23
CA HIS A 280 15.50 8.73 -1.49
C HIS A 280 15.39 10.25 -1.37
N THR A 281 14.31 10.76 -0.77
CA THR A 281 14.11 12.20 -0.60
C THR A 281 15.24 12.85 0.22
N TYR A 282 15.63 12.24 1.35
CA TYR A 282 16.70 12.81 2.17
C TYR A 282 18.10 12.53 1.63
N ASN A 283 18.33 11.34 1.04
CA ASN A 283 19.67 10.92 0.61
C ASN A 283 20.08 11.48 -0.73
N GLU A 284 19.14 11.50 -1.68
CA GLU A 284 19.40 11.91 -3.07
C GLU A 284 18.93 13.34 -3.34
N LEU A 285 17.64 13.64 -3.11
CA LEU A 285 17.08 14.94 -3.48
C LEU A 285 17.58 16.09 -2.58
N LEU A 286 18.05 15.81 -1.38
CA LEU A 286 18.59 16.75 -0.40
C LEU A 286 20.04 16.41 -0.02
N SER A 287 20.82 15.84 -0.95
CA SER A 287 22.18 15.37 -0.71
C SER A 287 23.11 16.45 -0.14
N ASP A 288 22.97 17.69 -0.56
CA ASP A 288 23.78 18.83 -0.12
C ASP A 288 23.35 19.42 1.23
N ASN A 289 22.15 19.02 1.72
CA ASN A 289 21.62 19.55 2.97
C ASN A 289 22.13 18.76 4.20
N LYS A 290 22.88 19.44 5.09
CA LYS A 290 23.50 18.82 6.28
C LYS A 290 22.46 18.21 7.25
N THR A 291 21.26 18.78 7.32
CA THR A 291 20.16 18.24 8.16
C THR A 291 19.61 16.95 7.58
N ALA A 292 19.41 16.91 6.25
CA ALA A 292 18.96 15.71 5.54
C ALA A 292 19.98 14.57 5.67
N GLN A 293 21.28 14.84 5.53
CA GLN A 293 22.35 13.84 5.74
C GLN A 293 22.31 13.19 7.15
N LYS A 294 22.00 13.99 8.20
CA LYS A 294 21.84 13.43 9.56
C LYS A 294 20.59 12.53 9.65
N LYS A 295 19.50 12.91 8.99
CA LYS A 295 18.27 12.10 8.94
C LYS A 295 18.45 10.80 8.17
N THR A 296 19.17 10.84 7.05
CA THR A 296 19.57 9.65 6.28
C THR A 296 20.30 8.62 7.16
N LYS A 297 21.24 9.08 8.03
CA LYS A 297 21.94 8.19 8.97
C LYS A 297 20.98 7.53 9.98
N VAL A 298 19.94 8.23 10.40
CA VAL A 298 18.92 7.66 11.29
C VAL A 298 18.04 6.66 10.55
N LEU A 299 17.63 6.98 9.31
CA LEU A 299 16.80 6.10 8.47
C LEU A 299 17.51 4.77 8.16
N LYS A 300 18.82 4.77 7.93
CA LYS A 300 19.61 3.52 7.74
C LYS A 300 19.50 2.52 8.91
N ARG A 301 19.13 2.99 10.10
CA ARG A 301 18.93 2.14 11.29
C ARG A 301 17.48 1.64 11.46
N LYS A 302 16.56 2.13 10.65
CA LYS A 302 15.16 1.70 10.68
C LYS A 302 14.98 0.38 9.95
N LYS A 303 13.94 -0.37 10.30
CA LYS A 303 13.56 -1.59 9.61
C LYS A 303 12.62 -1.25 8.46
N PHE A 304 13.03 -1.61 7.27
CA PHE A 304 12.21 -1.49 6.07
C PHE A 304 11.45 -2.79 5.80
N SER A 305 10.29 -2.66 5.20
CA SER A 305 9.43 -3.80 4.87
C SER A 305 10.12 -4.79 3.93
N PRO A 306 9.63 -6.01 3.85
CA PRO A 306 10.03 -6.89 2.76
C PRO A 306 9.71 -6.28 1.40
N SER A 307 10.29 -6.87 0.39
CA SER A 307 9.96 -6.63 -1.00
C SER A 307 8.90 -7.60 -1.49
N LEU A 308 8.58 -7.50 -2.77
CA LEU A 308 7.67 -8.40 -3.46
C LEU A 308 8.32 -8.92 -4.73
N PHE A 309 7.98 -10.16 -5.09
CA PHE A 309 8.13 -10.68 -6.44
C PHE A 309 6.74 -10.75 -7.06
N LEU A 310 6.54 -9.98 -8.14
CA LEU A 310 5.28 -9.91 -8.85
C LEU A 310 5.43 -10.63 -10.19
N LEU A 311 4.49 -11.50 -10.49
CA LEU A 311 4.42 -12.21 -11.74
C LEU A 311 3.06 -11.91 -12.38
N HIS A 312 3.05 -11.05 -13.39
CA HIS A 312 1.89 -10.75 -14.20
C HIS A 312 1.84 -11.74 -15.35
N PHE A 313 0.68 -12.30 -15.62
CA PHE A 313 0.53 -13.25 -16.75
C PHE A 313 -0.87 -13.26 -17.33
N GLY A 314 -0.96 -13.47 -18.64
CA GLY A 314 -2.20 -13.62 -19.39
C GLY A 314 -2.32 -15.02 -19.96
N LEU A 315 -3.50 -15.62 -19.82
CA LEU A 315 -3.81 -16.97 -20.28
C LEU A 315 -4.87 -16.93 -21.40
N ARG A 316 -4.78 -17.87 -22.34
CA ARG A 316 -5.75 -18.03 -23.44
C ARG A 316 -7.09 -18.64 -23.03
N ARG A 317 -7.27 -18.97 -21.75
CA ARG A 317 -8.51 -19.54 -21.21
C ARG A 317 -9.00 -18.71 -20.04
N GLU A 318 -10.33 -18.74 -19.87
CA GLU A 318 -10.97 -18.21 -18.68
C GLU A 318 -11.00 -19.25 -17.55
N HIS A 319 -10.89 -18.77 -16.31
CA HIS A 319 -10.98 -19.59 -15.10
C HIS A 319 -12.06 -19.02 -14.15
N PRO A 320 -13.35 -19.15 -14.51
CA PRO A 320 -14.45 -18.52 -13.75
C PRO A 320 -14.65 -19.10 -12.34
N GLN A 321 -14.02 -20.23 -12.03
CA GLN A 321 -14.03 -20.83 -10.70
C GLN A 321 -13.14 -20.10 -9.69
N LEU A 322 -12.24 -19.24 -10.14
CA LEU A 322 -11.37 -18.46 -9.25
C LEU A 322 -12.15 -17.33 -8.58
N ALA A 323 -11.72 -16.93 -7.39
CA ALA A 323 -12.16 -15.70 -6.78
C ALA A 323 -11.28 -14.53 -7.25
N HIS A 324 -11.81 -13.32 -7.22
CA HIS A 324 -11.08 -12.10 -7.59
C HIS A 324 -9.76 -11.96 -6.81
N HIS A 325 -9.81 -12.23 -5.50
CA HIS A 325 -8.64 -12.28 -4.62
C HIS A 325 -8.51 -13.68 -4.00
N THR A 326 -7.38 -14.34 -4.21
CA THR A 326 -7.09 -15.64 -3.61
C THR A 326 -5.76 -15.59 -2.87
N ILE A 327 -5.77 -16.04 -1.60
CA ILE A 327 -4.55 -16.20 -0.79
C ILE A 327 -4.25 -17.69 -0.70
N LEU A 328 -3.10 -18.10 -1.19
CA LEU A 328 -2.61 -19.47 -1.07
C LEU A 328 -1.61 -19.52 0.08
N PHE A 329 -1.97 -20.15 1.19
CA PHE A 329 -1.04 -20.34 2.31
C PHE A 329 -0.02 -21.43 1.98
N GLY A 330 1.23 -21.20 2.40
CA GLY A 330 2.27 -22.22 2.41
C GLY A 330 2.16 -23.17 3.62
N PRO A 331 2.91 -24.30 3.61
CA PRO A 331 2.87 -25.27 4.72
C PRO A 331 3.55 -24.76 5.99
N ARG A 332 4.58 -23.91 5.89
CA ARG A 332 5.41 -23.40 6.99
C ARG A 332 5.14 -21.94 7.31
N TRP A 333 3.89 -21.58 7.64
CA TRP A 333 3.47 -20.18 7.76
C TRP A 333 4.35 -19.29 8.65
N LYS A 334 4.70 -19.77 9.85
CA LYS A 334 5.51 -18.99 10.79
C LYS A 334 6.96 -18.92 10.34
N GLU A 335 7.53 -20.04 10.00
CA GLU A 335 8.92 -20.20 9.55
C GLU A 335 9.15 -19.44 8.23
N LEU A 336 8.19 -19.48 7.32
CA LEU A 336 8.17 -18.67 6.08
C LEU A 336 8.37 -17.19 6.39
N LEU A 337 7.59 -16.68 7.34
CA LEU A 337 7.68 -15.26 7.71
C LEU A 337 8.97 -14.93 8.48
N GLU A 338 9.51 -15.86 9.27
CA GLU A 338 10.83 -15.75 9.87
C GLU A 338 11.92 -15.67 8.80
N ASP A 339 11.85 -16.52 7.78
CA ASP A 339 12.80 -16.52 6.64
C ASP A 339 12.79 -15.16 5.91
N ILE A 340 11.61 -14.62 5.62
CA ILE A 340 11.45 -13.33 4.91
C ILE A 340 11.87 -12.14 5.77
N TYR A 341 11.36 -12.05 7.00
CA TYR A 341 11.50 -10.85 7.84
C TYR A 341 12.79 -10.79 8.65
N HIS A 342 13.43 -11.94 8.90
CA HIS A 342 14.59 -12.01 9.80
C HIS A 342 15.81 -12.69 9.18
N ASN A 343 15.65 -13.85 8.54
CA ASN A 343 16.78 -14.66 8.09
C ASN A 343 17.32 -14.26 6.71
N GLY A 344 16.54 -13.53 5.90
CA GLY A 344 16.93 -13.13 4.54
C GLY A 344 17.02 -14.34 3.59
N VAL A 345 16.14 -15.32 3.76
CA VAL A 345 16.07 -16.52 2.91
C VAL A 345 14.95 -16.35 1.89
N LEU A 346 15.21 -16.65 0.62
CA LEU A 346 14.20 -16.71 -0.42
C LEU A 346 13.44 -18.05 -0.28
N PRO A 347 12.17 -18.04 0.13
CA PRO A 347 11.44 -19.28 0.36
C PRO A 347 10.94 -19.88 -0.95
N GLU A 348 10.90 -21.20 -1.02
CA GLU A 348 10.32 -21.97 -2.14
C GLU A 348 8.87 -22.40 -1.88
N ASP A 349 8.48 -22.50 -0.62
CA ASP A 349 7.15 -22.89 -0.16
C ASP A 349 6.25 -21.67 0.14
N ASN A 350 6.13 -20.80 -0.83
CA ASN A 350 5.51 -19.48 -0.68
C ASN A 350 4.07 -19.50 -0.20
N ALA A 351 3.71 -18.42 0.52
CA ALA A 351 2.35 -17.94 0.52
C ALA A 351 2.20 -16.96 -0.65
N LEU A 352 1.20 -17.17 -1.50
CA LEU A 352 0.95 -16.37 -2.69
C LEU A 352 -0.37 -15.60 -2.54
N TYR A 353 -0.37 -14.38 -3.03
CA TYR A 353 -1.60 -13.69 -3.35
C TYR A 353 -1.81 -13.74 -4.87
N LEU A 354 -2.96 -14.23 -5.30
CA LEU A 354 -3.39 -14.26 -6.70
C LEU A 354 -4.54 -13.26 -6.90
N HIS A 355 -4.34 -12.32 -7.80
CA HIS A 355 -5.34 -11.39 -8.30
C HIS A 355 -5.84 -11.85 -9.66
N ALA A 356 -7.16 -11.99 -9.79
CA ALA A 356 -7.83 -12.46 -10.99
C ALA A 356 -8.91 -11.45 -11.43
N PRO A 357 -8.55 -10.24 -11.91
CA PRO A 357 -9.51 -9.17 -12.18
C PRO A 357 -10.48 -9.51 -13.30
N SER A 358 -10.08 -10.31 -14.29
CA SER A 358 -10.93 -10.69 -15.43
C SER A 358 -12.14 -11.56 -15.05
N VAL A 359 -12.20 -12.12 -13.82
CA VAL A 359 -13.42 -12.80 -13.32
C VAL A 359 -14.52 -11.79 -12.97
N THR A 360 -14.14 -10.55 -12.66
CA THR A 360 -15.05 -9.45 -12.31
C THR A 360 -15.26 -8.49 -13.48
N ASP A 361 -14.18 -8.15 -14.18
CA ASP A 361 -14.18 -7.20 -15.30
C ASP A 361 -13.51 -7.83 -16.52
N LYS A 362 -14.32 -8.23 -17.50
CA LYS A 362 -13.85 -8.87 -18.74
C LYS A 362 -12.95 -7.96 -19.58
N SER A 363 -13.01 -6.64 -19.41
CA SER A 363 -12.16 -5.71 -20.15
C SER A 363 -10.66 -5.80 -19.80
N MET A 364 -10.33 -6.49 -18.70
CA MET A 364 -8.94 -6.69 -18.27
C MET A 364 -8.15 -7.69 -19.15
N ALA A 365 -8.81 -8.41 -20.04
CA ALA A 365 -8.17 -9.39 -20.93
C ALA A 365 -8.91 -9.44 -22.29
N PRO A 366 -8.27 -9.94 -23.38
CA PRO A 366 -8.95 -10.23 -24.61
C PRO A 366 -10.09 -11.26 -24.42
N GLU A 367 -11.05 -11.28 -25.34
CA GLU A 367 -12.18 -12.22 -25.29
C GLU A 367 -11.72 -13.67 -25.20
N GLY A 368 -12.31 -14.43 -24.26
CA GLY A 368 -11.95 -15.82 -23.97
C GLY A 368 -10.64 -16.02 -23.21
N CYS A 369 -9.95 -14.92 -22.89
CA CYS A 369 -8.69 -14.92 -22.14
C CYS A 369 -8.89 -14.46 -20.68
N SER A 370 -7.85 -14.58 -19.88
CA SER A 370 -7.84 -14.08 -18.50
C SER A 370 -6.50 -13.49 -18.08
N ALA A 371 -6.56 -12.39 -17.34
CA ALA A 371 -5.41 -11.68 -16.80
C ALA A 371 -5.25 -11.94 -15.29
N TYR A 372 -4.00 -12.09 -14.86
CA TYR A 372 -3.64 -12.36 -13.47
C TYR A 372 -2.39 -11.63 -13.05
N TYR A 373 -2.24 -11.42 -11.74
CA TYR A 373 -0.91 -11.38 -11.17
C TYR A 373 -0.84 -12.25 -9.90
N ALA A 374 0.32 -12.89 -9.73
CA ALA A 374 0.70 -13.58 -8.51
C ALA A 374 1.76 -12.76 -7.78
N LEU A 375 1.61 -12.64 -6.46
CA LEU A 375 2.52 -11.90 -5.59
C LEU A 375 3.08 -12.84 -4.54
N ALA A 376 4.41 -12.93 -4.45
CA ALA A 376 5.13 -13.55 -3.36
C ALA A 376 5.84 -12.48 -2.53
N VAL A 377 5.71 -12.54 -1.21
CA VAL A 377 6.51 -11.69 -0.31
C VAL A 377 7.92 -12.28 -0.23
N VAL A 378 8.93 -11.44 -0.49
CA VAL A 378 10.35 -11.84 -0.49
C VAL A 378 11.18 -10.89 0.37
N PRO A 379 12.34 -11.30 0.90
CA PRO A 379 13.22 -10.39 1.63
C PRO A 379 13.61 -9.18 0.76
N ASN A 380 13.77 -8.01 1.38
CA ASN A 380 14.28 -6.84 0.68
C ASN A 380 15.80 -6.97 0.39
N LEU A 381 16.33 -6.11 -0.49
CA LEU A 381 17.73 -6.15 -0.94
C LEU A 381 18.74 -5.90 0.18
N GLY A 382 18.32 -5.33 1.30
CA GLY A 382 19.19 -5.18 2.48
C GLY A 382 19.36 -6.46 3.28
N LYS A 383 18.52 -7.47 3.06
CA LYS A 383 18.53 -8.75 3.76
C LYS A 383 18.95 -9.92 2.86
N LEU A 384 18.62 -9.86 1.58
CA LEU A 384 18.89 -10.93 0.61
C LEU A 384 19.72 -10.37 -0.55
N ASN A 385 20.96 -10.82 -0.64
CA ASN A 385 21.87 -10.47 -1.72
C ASN A 385 21.99 -11.63 -2.70
N ILE A 386 21.16 -11.64 -3.72
CA ILE A 386 21.17 -12.61 -4.83
C ILE A 386 21.14 -11.88 -6.16
N ASP A 387 21.57 -12.54 -7.22
CA ASP A 387 21.44 -12.03 -8.58
C ASP A 387 20.03 -12.28 -9.13
N TRP A 388 19.16 -11.28 -9.00
CA TRP A 388 17.80 -11.33 -9.53
C TRP A 388 17.72 -11.44 -11.05
N SER A 389 18.77 -11.14 -11.80
CA SER A 389 18.77 -11.32 -13.25
C SER A 389 18.74 -12.80 -13.64
N ILE A 390 19.29 -13.65 -12.80
CA ILE A 390 19.31 -15.12 -12.95
C ILE A 390 18.16 -15.75 -12.15
N GLU A 391 18.01 -15.37 -10.90
CA GLU A 391 17.10 -16.02 -9.96
C GLU A 391 15.62 -15.80 -10.31
N LYS A 392 15.26 -14.71 -10.96
CA LYS A 392 13.87 -14.41 -11.30
C LYS A 392 13.22 -15.49 -12.17
N GLU A 393 13.95 -16.08 -13.12
CA GLU A 393 13.41 -17.13 -13.99
C GLU A 393 13.17 -18.44 -13.22
N ARG A 394 14.12 -18.83 -12.36
CA ARG A 394 13.96 -20.01 -11.49
C ARG A 394 12.79 -19.83 -10.54
N TYR A 395 12.69 -18.65 -9.91
CA TYR A 395 11.65 -18.38 -8.92
C TYR A 395 10.26 -18.27 -9.53
N LYS A 396 10.16 -17.75 -10.77
CA LYS A 396 8.94 -17.79 -11.57
C LYS A 396 8.41 -19.21 -11.73
N GLU A 397 9.29 -20.15 -12.07
CA GLU A 397 8.89 -21.56 -12.24
C GLU A 397 8.36 -22.19 -10.94
N VAL A 398 8.93 -21.84 -9.79
CA VAL A 398 8.42 -22.25 -8.48
C VAL A 398 6.98 -21.72 -8.26
N ILE A 399 6.71 -20.47 -8.62
CA ILE A 399 5.38 -19.88 -8.50
C ILE A 399 4.39 -20.53 -9.48
N TYR A 400 4.77 -20.73 -10.73
CA TYR A 400 3.93 -21.40 -11.72
C TYR A 400 3.56 -22.81 -11.29
N GLN A 401 4.52 -23.58 -10.79
CA GLN A 401 4.25 -24.91 -10.29
C GLN A 401 3.20 -24.90 -9.16
N GLN A 402 3.35 -24.02 -8.19
CA GLN A 402 2.38 -23.91 -7.09
C GLN A 402 0.97 -23.51 -7.58
N LEU A 403 0.87 -22.63 -8.58
CA LEU A 403 -0.41 -22.21 -9.15
C LEU A 403 -1.06 -23.33 -9.96
N GLU A 404 -0.29 -24.07 -10.76
CA GLU A 404 -0.79 -25.22 -11.55
C GLU A 404 -1.33 -26.33 -10.65
N GLU A 405 -0.58 -26.68 -9.61
CA GLU A 405 -0.96 -27.74 -8.67
C GLU A 405 -2.21 -27.38 -7.84
N ARG A 406 -2.45 -26.08 -7.59
CA ARG A 406 -3.44 -25.66 -6.58
C ARG A 406 -4.67 -24.97 -7.11
N CYS A 407 -4.63 -24.26 -8.24
CA CYS A 407 -5.77 -23.45 -8.67
C CYS A 407 -5.88 -23.18 -10.18
N ILE A 408 -4.79 -23.25 -10.96
CA ILE A 408 -4.82 -22.96 -12.40
C ILE A 408 -4.16 -24.11 -13.19
N PRO A 409 -4.84 -25.26 -13.37
CA PRO A 409 -4.27 -26.36 -14.15
C PRO A 409 -3.89 -25.94 -15.56
N ASN A 410 -2.78 -26.45 -16.06
CA ASN A 410 -2.22 -26.19 -17.42
C ASN A 410 -1.85 -24.70 -17.66
N LEU A 411 -1.51 -23.94 -16.61
CA LEU A 411 -1.15 -22.53 -16.69
C LEU A 411 -0.08 -22.28 -17.77
N ARG A 412 1.00 -23.07 -17.78
CA ARG A 412 2.11 -22.90 -18.72
C ARG A 412 1.71 -23.17 -20.18
N GLU A 413 0.80 -24.12 -20.43
CA GLU A 413 0.29 -24.42 -21.76
C GLU A 413 -0.58 -23.30 -22.32
N ASP A 414 -1.30 -22.60 -21.45
CA ASP A 414 -2.21 -21.52 -21.81
C ASP A 414 -1.56 -20.12 -21.75
N LEU A 415 -0.27 -20.02 -21.42
CA LEU A 415 0.44 -18.76 -21.28
C LEU A 415 0.57 -18.01 -22.62
N VAL A 416 0.16 -16.74 -22.63
CA VAL A 416 0.24 -15.83 -23.79
C VAL A 416 1.25 -14.71 -23.59
N VAL A 417 1.31 -14.19 -22.37
CA VAL A 417 2.16 -13.06 -21.99
C VAL A 417 2.53 -13.17 -20.53
N GLU A 418 3.75 -12.77 -20.19
CA GLU A 418 4.21 -12.69 -18.80
C GLU A 418 5.12 -11.48 -18.59
N LYS A 419 5.10 -10.94 -17.36
CA LYS A 419 6.01 -9.89 -16.92
C LYS A 419 6.37 -10.08 -15.46
N ILE A 420 7.66 -10.09 -15.19
CA ILE A 420 8.21 -10.21 -13.83
C ILE A 420 8.57 -8.82 -13.31
N PHE A 421 8.30 -8.56 -12.03
CA PHE A 421 8.75 -7.38 -11.32
C PHE A 421 9.40 -7.81 -9.98
N THR A 422 10.65 -7.49 -9.80
CA THR A 422 11.53 -7.98 -8.73
C THR A 422 11.85 -6.89 -7.70
N PRO A 423 12.51 -7.20 -6.58
CA PRO A 423 13.02 -6.19 -5.65
C PRO A 423 13.94 -5.13 -6.29
N ILE A 424 14.70 -5.51 -7.33
CA ILE A 424 15.53 -4.55 -8.10
C ILE A 424 14.66 -3.54 -8.85
N ASP A 425 13.52 -3.98 -9.38
CA ASP A 425 12.60 -3.10 -10.10
C ASP A 425 11.92 -2.11 -9.14
N PHE A 426 11.58 -2.54 -7.91
CA PHE A 426 11.13 -1.61 -6.86
C PHE A 426 12.17 -0.53 -6.54
N GLU A 427 13.46 -0.89 -6.49
CA GLU A 427 14.53 0.07 -6.27
C GLU A 427 14.70 1.02 -7.44
N LYS A 428 14.80 0.51 -8.67
CA LYS A 428 15.07 1.30 -9.87
C LYS A 428 13.89 2.14 -10.33
N GLU A 429 12.70 1.52 -10.46
CA GLU A 429 11.55 2.21 -11.02
C GLU A 429 10.84 3.10 -10.01
N LEU A 430 10.87 2.75 -8.71
CA LEU A 430 10.14 3.46 -7.65
C LEU A 430 11.06 4.18 -6.66
N ASN A 431 12.38 4.14 -6.86
CA ASN A 431 13.38 4.67 -5.94
C ASN A 431 13.20 4.15 -4.49
N SER A 432 12.63 2.94 -4.33
CA SER A 432 12.35 2.36 -3.02
C SER A 432 13.62 1.88 -2.36
N TYR A 433 13.97 2.42 -1.21
CA TYR A 433 15.17 2.03 -0.49
C TYR A 433 15.18 0.52 -0.20
N GLN A 434 16.27 -0.16 -0.63
CA GLN A 434 16.43 -1.61 -0.54
C GLN A 434 15.31 -2.40 -1.25
N GLY A 435 14.66 -1.83 -2.23
CA GLY A 435 13.53 -2.47 -2.91
C GLY A 435 12.30 -2.71 -2.01
N ALA A 436 12.17 -2.02 -0.87
CA ALA A 436 11.07 -2.21 0.07
C ALA A 436 9.73 -1.83 -0.56
N ALA A 437 8.78 -2.77 -0.60
CA ALA A 437 7.49 -2.55 -1.27
C ALA A 437 6.55 -1.62 -0.49
N PHE A 438 6.68 -1.52 0.85
CA PHE A 438 5.77 -0.79 1.73
C PHE A 438 6.45 0.29 2.58
N SER A 439 7.69 0.72 2.22
CA SER A 439 8.53 1.60 3.03
C SER A 439 8.90 0.96 4.38
N MET A 440 8.79 1.65 5.52
CA MET A 440 9.16 1.10 6.85
C MET A 440 8.15 0.06 7.35
N GLU A 441 8.63 -0.99 8.02
CA GLU A 441 7.79 -1.98 8.69
C GLU A 441 6.82 -1.31 9.70
N PRO A 442 5.55 -1.80 9.80
CA PRO A 442 4.54 -1.24 10.68
C PRO A 442 4.71 -1.72 12.14
N LEU A 443 5.90 -1.54 12.70
CA LEU A 443 6.22 -1.81 14.09
C LEU A 443 5.74 -0.68 14.98
N LEU A 444 5.31 -0.97 16.22
CA LEU A 444 4.83 0.06 17.15
C LEU A 444 5.85 1.19 17.33
N ILE A 445 7.14 0.84 17.45
CA ILE A 445 8.26 1.80 17.62
C ILE A 445 8.64 2.54 16.32
N GLN A 446 7.94 2.30 15.23
CA GLN A 446 8.10 2.98 13.92
C GLN A 446 6.76 3.50 13.40
N SER A 447 5.72 3.56 14.24
CA SER A 447 4.37 4.02 13.89
C SER A 447 4.01 5.30 14.65
N ALA A 448 2.97 5.99 14.21
CA ALA A 448 2.49 7.25 14.77
C ALA A 448 3.62 8.28 14.94
N PHE A 449 3.87 8.82 16.11
CA PHE A 449 4.92 9.80 16.39
C PHE A 449 6.34 9.33 16.02
N PHE A 450 6.62 8.02 16.10
CA PHE A 450 7.94 7.45 15.79
C PHE A 450 8.19 7.24 14.29
N ARG A 451 7.16 7.44 13.45
CA ARG A 451 7.28 7.47 12.00
C ARG A 451 7.79 8.84 11.55
N ILE A 452 8.28 8.96 10.32
CA ILE A 452 8.63 10.26 9.76
C ILE A 452 7.38 11.14 9.74
N HIS A 453 7.51 12.36 10.25
CA HIS A 453 6.40 13.30 10.35
C HIS A 453 5.98 13.82 8.96
N ASN A 454 4.74 14.21 8.83
CA ASN A 454 4.20 14.79 7.59
C ASN A 454 4.81 16.15 7.22
N SER A 455 5.46 16.82 8.18
CA SER A 455 6.23 18.06 7.98
C SER A 455 7.62 17.91 8.59
N ASP A 456 8.67 18.32 7.89
CA ASP A 456 10.01 18.36 8.46
C ASP A 456 10.13 19.49 9.49
N GLN A 457 10.63 19.15 10.69
CA GLN A 457 10.73 20.11 11.79
C GLN A 457 11.94 21.05 11.67
N LYS A 458 12.88 20.76 10.78
CA LYS A 458 14.16 21.47 10.64
C LYS A 458 14.42 22.02 9.25
N ILE A 459 13.81 21.46 8.22
CA ILE A 459 13.85 21.93 6.84
C ILE A 459 12.48 22.55 6.56
N LYS A 460 12.40 23.87 6.63
CA LYS A 460 11.12 24.60 6.42
C LYS A 460 10.67 24.47 4.97
N GLY A 461 9.38 24.34 4.77
CA GLY A 461 8.80 24.14 3.43
C GLY A 461 8.91 22.73 2.87
N LEU A 462 9.47 21.75 3.64
CA LEU A 462 9.53 20.34 3.28
C LEU A 462 8.43 19.54 4.00
N TYR A 463 7.59 18.87 3.20
CA TYR A 463 6.48 18.04 3.67
C TYR A 463 6.55 16.64 3.05
N PHE A 464 5.84 15.69 3.66
CA PHE A 464 5.78 14.29 3.21
C PHE A 464 4.37 13.78 3.18
N THR A 465 4.06 12.95 2.17
CA THR A 465 2.83 12.19 2.05
C THR A 465 3.15 10.77 1.59
N GLY A 466 2.19 9.85 1.69
CA GLY A 466 2.34 8.47 1.21
C GLY A 466 2.82 7.48 2.28
N ALA A 467 3.33 6.33 1.82
CA ALA A 467 3.64 5.17 2.67
C ALA A 467 4.73 5.41 3.71
N GLY A 468 5.66 6.34 3.44
CA GLY A 468 6.82 6.61 4.31
C GLY A 468 6.49 7.43 5.56
N THR A 469 5.38 8.16 5.60
CA THR A 469 4.96 9.03 6.71
C THR A 469 3.73 8.50 7.42
N HIS A 470 3.26 9.20 8.48
CA HIS A 470 2.02 8.85 9.18
C HIS A 470 0.79 9.03 8.26
N PRO A 471 -0.20 8.10 8.29
CA PRO A 471 -0.31 6.89 9.15
C PRO A 471 0.48 5.69 8.63
N GLY A 472 0.88 5.60 7.38
CA GLY A 472 1.71 4.53 6.84
C GLY A 472 1.22 3.95 5.52
N ALA A 473 1.65 2.71 5.22
CA ALA A 473 1.34 2.01 4.00
C ALA A 473 -0.12 1.51 3.93
N GLY A 474 -0.53 1.07 2.74
CA GLY A 474 -1.90 0.69 2.38
C GLY A 474 -2.67 1.87 1.78
N VAL A 475 -3.60 1.58 0.87
CA VAL A 475 -4.36 2.63 0.14
C VAL A 475 -5.04 3.62 1.11
N PRO A 476 -5.79 3.16 2.15
CA PRO A 476 -6.38 4.07 3.12
C PRO A 476 -5.34 4.89 3.89
N GLY A 477 -4.21 4.28 4.27
CA GLY A 477 -3.12 4.96 4.96
C GLY A 477 -2.52 6.08 4.14
N VAL A 478 -2.22 5.79 2.87
CA VAL A 478 -1.57 6.73 1.94
C VAL A 478 -2.47 7.93 1.64
N VAL A 479 -3.76 7.72 1.38
CA VAL A 479 -4.71 8.82 1.12
C VAL A 479 -4.97 9.66 2.38
N ASN A 480 -5.04 9.04 3.55
CA ASN A 480 -5.17 9.76 4.82
C ASN A 480 -3.89 10.51 5.21
N SER A 481 -2.70 10.05 4.79
CA SER A 481 -1.47 10.81 4.98
C SER A 481 -1.52 12.14 4.25
N ALA A 482 -2.12 12.17 3.06
CA ALA A 482 -2.35 13.39 2.30
C ALA A 482 -3.29 14.36 3.02
N LYS A 483 -4.33 13.85 3.70
CA LYS A 483 -5.24 14.67 4.52
C LYS A 483 -4.49 15.33 5.69
N ALA A 484 -3.69 14.56 6.41
CA ALA A 484 -2.86 15.08 7.50
C ALA A 484 -1.86 16.14 7.01
N THR A 485 -1.20 15.87 5.87
CA THR A 485 -0.21 16.78 5.27
C THR A 485 -0.87 18.06 4.75
N ALA A 486 -2.00 17.94 4.06
CA ALA A 486 -2.75 19.11 3.54
C ALA A 486 -3.14 20.06 4.66
N ARG A 487 -3.66 19.53 5.79
CA ARG A 487 -4.02 20.33 6.96
C ARG A 487 -2.83 21.15 7.46
N ILE A 488 -1.67 20.52 7.64
CA ILE A 488 -0.45 21.22 8.10
C ILE A 488 -0.02 22.28 7.08
N MET A 489 -0.04 21.95 5.78
CA MET A 489 0.40 22.88 4.74
C MET A 489 -0.53 24.09 4.62
N ILE A 490 -1.84 23.87 4.67
CA ILE A 490 -2.83 24.96 4.63
C ILE A 490 -2.65 25.89 5.83
N ASP A 491 -2.50 25.33 7.03
CA ASP A 491 -2.28 26.11 8.24
C ASP A 491 -0.99 26.95 8.15
N ASN A 492 0.12 26.36 7.65
CA ASN A 492 1.41 27.04 7.56
C ASN A 492 1.49 28.08 6.42
N LEU A 493 0.81 27.84 5.29
CA LEU A 493 0.95 28.67 4.09
C LEU A 493 -0.12 29.76 3.94
N LYS A 494 -1.26 29.61 4.61
CA LYS A 494 -2.33 30.63 4.61
C LYS A 494 -2.36 31.49 5.85
N ASN A 495 -1.91 30.96 7.00
CA ASN A 495 -2.00 31.63 8.30
C ASN A 495 -0.62 32.04 8.86
N GLY A 496 0.48 31.71 8.17
CA GLY A 496 1.86 32.10 8.49
C GLY A 496 2.36 33.11 7.47
#